data_a5feb70ec891a7a30fb4c022d7268c0a
#
_entry.id   a5feb70ec891a7a30fb4c022d7268c0a
#
_cell.length_a   1.000
_cell.length_b   1.000
_cell.length_c   1.000
_cell.angle_alpha   90.00
_cell.angle_beta   90.00
_cell.angle_gamma   90.00
#
_symmetry.space_group_name_H-M   'P 1'
#
loop_
_entity.id
_entity.type
_entity.pdbx_description
1 polymer ?
#
loop_
_entity_poly.entity_id
_entity_poly.type
_entity_poly.pdbx_seq_one_letter_code
_entity_poly.pdbx_strand_id
1 'polypeptide(L)'
;MGNNSSGTTSIRYGVTRDKLLRIETLLSDGTDAVFEAKSLNELKQKKEQNTLEGAIYRSLNDLLLPIEVQKEIRKNYPNRAIHRRNTGYALDVLIDQKPFNQNGPVFNIAKLLAGSEGTLAFTTTITLQLDPLPPKEQVLLAVHFESIQNAMEAVVPCMEHHLYTCELIDKTILDCTLENPLHR
;
A
#
# COMPACT_ATOMS: atom_id res chain seq x y z
N MET A 1 -2.98 9.06 -3.07
CA MET A 1 -1.71 8.34 -3.31
C MET A 1 -0.66 8.71 -2.24
N GLY A 2 -0.41 9.99 -1.96
CA GLY A 2 0.62 10.43 -1.01
C GLY A 2 0.58 9.72 0.36
N ASN A 3 -0.59 9.54 0.95
CA ASN A 3 -0.78 8.83 2.23
C ASN A 3 -1.13 7.34 2.09
N ASN A 4 -1.15 6.80 0.87
CA ASN A 4 -1.55 5.40 0.60
C ASN A 4 -2.86 4.98 1.28
N SER A 5 -3.85 5.87 1.34
CA SER A 5 -5.15 5.61 1.98
C SER A 5 -5.81 4.33 1.48
N SER A 6 -6.50 3.67 2.39
CA SER A 6 -7.32 2.49 2.10
C SER A 6 -8.69 2.65 2.76
N GLY A 7 -9.75 2.40 2.00
CA GLY A 7 -11.13 2.43 2.48
C GLY A 7 -11.61 1.06 2.97
N THR A 8 -12.88 0.98 3.33
CA THR A 8 -13.55 -0.24 3.82
C THR A 8 -13.48 -1.39 2.81
N THR A 9 -13.53 -1.07 1.50
CA THR A 9 -13.44 -2.05 0.41
C THR A 9 -12.03 -2.54 0.11
N SER A 10 -11.01 -2.10 0.87
CA SER A 10 -9.63 -2.51 0.65
C SER A 10 -9.36 -4.00 0.94
N ILE A 11 -10.23 -4.67 1.67
CA ILE A 11 -10.16 -6.13 1.83
C ILE A 11 -10.36 -6.84 0.49
N ARG A 12 -11.12 -6.24 -0.43
CA ARG A 12 -11.38 -6.77 -1.78
C ARG A 12 -10.39 -6.23 -2.81
N TYR A 13 -10.09 -4.94 -2.76
CA TYR A 13 -9.37 -4.23 -3.83
C TYR A 13 -7.93 -3.90 -3.48
N GLY A 14 -7.50 -4.15 -2.24
CA GLY A 14 -6.16 -3.76 -1.77
C GLY A 14 -6.04 -2.27 -1.47
N VAL A 15 -4.83 -1.78 -1.41
CA VAL A 15 -4.51 -0.37 -1.14
C VAL A 15 -4.03 0.35 -2.41
N THR A 16 -3.99 1.67 -2.39
CA THR A 16 -3.55 2.48 -3.54
C THR A 16 -2.17 2.06 -4.08
N ARG A 17 -1.22 1.72 -3.21
CA ARG A 17 0.11 1.23 -3.59
C ARG A 17 0.04 -0.02 -4.46
N ASP A 18 -0.90 -0.93 -4.20
CA ASP A 18 -1.02 -2.18 -4.97
C ASP A 18 -1.39 -1.91 -6.42
N LYS A 19 -2.22 -0.89 -6.65
CA LYS A 19 -2.71 -0.48 -7.97
C LYS A 19 -1.75 0.42 -8.74
N LEU A 20 -0.72 0.95 -8.09
CA LEU A 20 0.17 1.92 -8.69
C LEU A 20 1.11 1.26 -9.71
N LEU A 21 1.04 1.71 -10.95
CA LEU A 21 1.87 1.22 -12.05
C LEU A 21 3.05 2.17 -12.34
N ARG A 22 2.76 3.48 -12.42
CA ARG A 22 3.72 4.48 -12.87
C ARG A 22 3.43 5.83 -12.21
N ILE A 23 4.49 6.58 -11.91
CA ILE A 23 4.42 7.97 -11.43
C ILE A 23 5.38 8.82 -12.24
N GLU A 24 4.93 9.99 -12.67
CA GLU A 24 5.77 11.08 -13.15
C GLU A 24 5.97 12.08 -12.02
N THR A 25 7.18 12.55 -11.86
CA THR A 25 7.58 13.40 -10.72
C THR A 25 8.51 14.51 -11.16
N LEU A 26 8.45 15.63 -10.45
CA LEU A 26 9.50 16.65 -10.44
C LEU A 26 10.39 16.37 -9.20
N LEU A 27 11.68 16.22 -9.41
CA LEU A 27 12.66 16.00 -8.38
C LEU A 27 13.15 17.30 -7.75
N SER A 28 13.90 17.22 -6.66
CA SER A 28 14.37 18.40 -5.91
C SER A 28 15.37 19.28 -6.66
N ASP A 29 16.00 18.76 -7.71
CA ASP A 29 16.89 19.52 -8.61
C ASP A 29 16.14 20.17 -9.80
N GLY A 30 14.81 20.04 -9.84
CA GLY A 30 13.97 20.57 -10.92
C GLY A 30 13.89 19.66 -12.16
N THR A 31 14.48 18.47 -12.12
CA THR A 31 14.39 17.53 -13.25
C THR A 31 13.16 16.64 -13.17
N ASP A 32 12.62 16.28 -14.33
CA ASP A 32 11.54 15.29 -14.43
C ASP A 32 12.10 13.87 -14.30
N ALA A 33 11.38 13.02 -13.58
CA ALA A 33 11.67 11.60 -13.48
C ALA A 33 10.40 10.75 -13.60
N VAL A 34 10.55 9.56 -14.16
CA VAL A 34 9.47 8.60 -14.33
C VAL A 34 9.81 7.31 -13.60
N PHE A 35 9.03 7.00 -12.57
CA PHE A 35 9.16 5.78 -11.79
C PHE A 35 8.07 4.78 -12.18
N GLU A 36 8.50 3.64 -12.70
CA GLU A 36 7.67 2.52 -13.14
C GLU A 36 8.47 1.22 -13.02
N ALA A 37 7.85 0.09 -13.35
CA ALA A 37 8.51 -1.20 -13.35
C ALA A 37 9.71 -1.21 -14.30
N LYS A 38 10.88 -1.68 -13.81
CA LYS A 38 12.15 -1.75 -14.54
C LYS A 38 12.70 -3.17 -14.51
N SER A 39 13.02 -3.71 -15.67
CA SER A 39 13.83 -4.95 -15.79
C SER A 39 15.20 -4.77 -15.15
N LEU A 40 15.92 -5.86 -14.89
CA LEU A 40 17.28 -5.80 -14.34
C LEU A 40 18.26 -5.02 -15.23
N ASN A 41 18.09 -5.12 -16.56
CA ASN A 41 18.91 -4.36 -17.51
C ASN A 41 18.62 -2.86 -17.46
N GLU A 42 17.35 -2.47 -17.45
CA GLU A 42 16.95 -1.06 -17.30
C GLU A 42 17.38 -0.50 -15.95
N LEU A 43 17.26 -1.28 -14.87
CA LEU A 43 17.74 -0.88 -13.54
C LEU A 43 19.25 -0.62 -13.54
N LYS A 44 20.03 -1.46 -14.25
CA LYS A 44 21.47 -1.25 -14.43
C LYS A 44 21.75 0.05 -15.19
N GLN A 45 21.06 0.27 -16.32
CA GLN A 45 21.21 1.49 -17.13
C GLN A 45 20.85 2.74 -16.32
N LYS A 46 19.77 2.71 -15.51
CA LYS A 46 19.38 3.82 -14.64
C LYS A 46 20.47 4.13 -13.60
N LYS A 47 21.08 3.13 -13.00
CA LYS A 47 22.19 3.32 -12.04
C LYS A 47 23.45 3.92 -12.67
N GLU A 48 23.68 3.74 -13.96
CA GLU A 48 24.82 4.30 -14.69
C GLU A 48 24.63 5.79 -15.05
N GLN A 49 23.42 6.31 -14.97
CA GLN A 49 23.14 7.72 -15.31
C GLN A 49 23.74 8.68 -14.29
N ASN A 50 24.37 9.74 -14.77
CA ASN A 50 24.89 10.84 -13.93
C ASN A 50 23.84 11.93 -13.73
N THR A 51 22.68 11.53 -13.17
CA THR A 51 21.50 12.37 -12.88
C THR A 51 21.04 12.11 -11.44
N LEU A 52 20.20 12.99 -10.87
CA LEU A 52 19.60 12.76 -9.57
C LEU A 52 18.76 11.46 -9.56
N GLU A 53 18.01 11.20 -10.64
CA GLU A 53 17.28 9.93 -10.79
C GLU A 53 18.24 8.72 -10.70
N GLY A 54 19.37 8.76 -11.42
CA GLY A 54 20.40 7.72 -11.34
C GLY A 54 20.99 7.55 -9.94
N ALA A 55 21.23 8.66 -9.24
CA ALA A 55 21.69 8.64 -7.86
C ALA A 55 20.67 8.01 -6.91
N ILE A 56 19.37 8.27 -7.08
CA ILE A 56 18.28 7.63 -6.33
C ILE A 56 18.30 6.11 -6.53
N TYR A 57 18.41 5.63 -7.77
CA TYR A 57 18.49 4.20 -8.06
C TYR A 57 19.73 3.54 -7.43
N ARG A 58 20.89 4.20 -7.47
CA ARG A 58 22.13 3.71 -6.80
C ARG A 58 21.94 3.65 -5.30
N SER A 59 21.53 4.75 -4.69
CA SER A 59 21.39 4.84 -3.23
C SER A 59 20.40 3.82 -2.67
N LEU A 60 19.26 3.62 -3.33
CA LEU A 60 18.28 2.60 -2.93
C LEU A 60 18.84 1.18 -3.09
N ASN A 61 19.56 0.93 -4.19
CA ASN A 61 20.21 -0.37 -4.39
C ASN A 61 21.24 -0.65 -3.29
N ASP A 62 22.11 0.30 -3.00
CA ASP A 62 23.19 0.13 -2.02
C ASP A 62 22.64 0.02 -0.59
N LEU A 63 21.58 0.76 -0.28
CA LEU A 63 20.87 0.65 1.00
C LEU A 63 20.23 -0.73 1.19
N LEU A 64 19.59 -1.27 0.17
CA LEU A 64 18.75 -2.47 0.29
C LEU A 64 19.51 -3.77 -0.05
N LEU A 65 20.70 -3.69 -0.66
CA LEU A 65 21.49 -4.86 -1.05
C LEU A 65 22.00 -5.70 0.16
N PRO A 66 22.48 -5.09 1.27
CA PRO A 66 22.98 -5.86 2.40
C PRO A 66 21.90 -6.72 3.05
N ILE A 67 22.17 -8.00 3.22
CA ILE A 67 21.22 -8.96 3.79
C ILE A 67 20.80 -8.59 5.22
N GLU A 68 21.68 -7.98 5.98
CA GLU A 68 21.40 -7.55 7.35
C GLU A 68 20.37 -6.43 7.38
N VAL A 69 20.43 -5.48 6.44
CA VAL A 69 19.41 -4.43 6.28
C VAL A 69 18.06 -5.05 5.93
N GLN A 70 18.05 -6.02 5.01
CA GLN A 70 16.81 -6.72 4.64
C GLN A 70 16.20 -7.49 5.82
N LYS A 71 17.02 -8.12 6.67
CA LYS A 71 16.58 -8.78 7.91
C LYS A 71 15.96 -7.78 8.89
N GLU A 72 16.62 -6.62 9.10
CA GLU A 72 16.11 -5.56 9.98
C GLU A 72 14.78 -5.00 9.46
N ILE A 73 14.65 -4.76 8.15
CA ILE A 73 13.38 -4.35 7.54
C ILE A 73 12.30 -5.39 7.83
N ARG A 74 12.56 -6.68 7.56
CA ARG A 74 11.58 -7.76 7.80
C ARG A 74 11.17 -7.92 9.26
N LYS A 75 12.09 -7.64 10.18
CA LYS A 75 11.86 -7.73 11.63
C LYS A 75 11.01 -6.58 12.16
N ASN A 76 11.24 -5.36 11.67
CA ASN A 76 10.67 -4.14 12.23
C ASN A 76 9.40 -3.67 11.49
N TYR A 77 9.14 -4.16 10.29
CA TYR A 77 7.90 -3.89 9.58
C TYR A 77 6.75 -4.79 10.05
N PRO A 78 5.50 -4.33 9.94
CA PRO A 78 4.34 -5.14 10.32
C PRO A 78 4.29 -6.47 9.57
N ASN A 79 3.65 -7.46 10.20
CA ASN A 79 3.46 -8.76 9.58
C ASN A 79 2.77 -8.63 8.22
N ARG A 80 3.26 -9.37 7.21
CA ARG A 80 2.75 -9.32 5.83
C ARG A 80 1.31 -9.80 5.69
N ALA A 81 0.80 -10.58 6.62
CA ALA A 81 -0.62 -10.93 6.67
C ALA A 81 -1.52 -9.70 6.90
N ILE A 82 -0.96 -8.59 7.42
CA ILE A 82 -1.68 -7.33 7.56
C ILE A 82 -1.60 -6.60 6.22
N HIS A 83 -2.65 -6.66 5.41
CA HIS A 83 -2.67 -6.09 4.07
C HIS A 83 -2.68 -4.55 4.07
N ARG A 84 -3.37 -3.92 5.03
CA ARG A 84 -3.44 -2.45 5.17
C ARG A 84 -2.30 -1.90 6.02
N ARG A 85 -1.06 -1.96 5.50
CA ARG A 85 0.13 -1.45 6.15
C ARG A 85 0.49 -0.07 5.60
N ASN A 86 0.45 0.94 6.44
CA ASN A 86 0.79 2.33 6.09
C ASN A 86 1.78 2.92 7.12
N THR A 87 2.89 2.22 7.34
CA THR A 87 3.92 2.60 8.31
C THR A 87 5.13 3.18 7.60
N GLY A 88 5.11 4.47 7.33
CA GLY A 88 6.23 5.17 6.69
C GLY A 88 6.54 4.68 5.27
N TYR A 89 7.79 4.77 4.88
CA TYR A 89 8.26 4.37 3.55
C TYR A 89 8.22 2.85 3.37
N ALA A 90 7.70 2.38 2.25
CA ALA A 90 7.48 0.95 1.96
C ALA A 90 8.77 0.23 1.54
N LEU A 91 9.81 0.25 2.38
CA LEU A 91 11.05 -0.46 2.10
C LEU A 91 10.84 -1.98 2.09
N ASP A 92 9.91 -2.49 2.89
CA ASP A 92 9.51 -3.89 2.91
C ASP A 92 8.94 -4.35 1.56
N VAL A 93 8.22 -3.48 0.85
CA VAL A 93 7.72 -3.76 -0.49
C VAL A 93 8.86 -3.78 -1.51
N LEU A 94 9.86 -2.89 -1.38
CA LEU A 94 11.01 -2.85 -2.29
C LEU A 94 11.89 -4.09 -2.18
N ILE A 95 12.20 -4.56 -0.96
CA ILE A 95 13.02 -5.77 -0.76
C ILE A 95 12.34 -7.06 -1.21
N ASP A 96 11.04 -7.03 -1.47
CA ASP A 96 10.29 -8.15 -2.06
C ASP A 96 10.36 -8.20 -3.58
N GLN A 97 10.94 -7.19 -4.20
CA GLN A 97 11.12 -7.09 -5.64
C GLN A 97 12.53 -7.53 -6.06
N LYS A 98 12.71 -7.84 -7.35
CA LYS A 98 14.04 -8.04 -7.94
C LYS A 98 14.83 -6.72 -7.87
N PRO A 99 16.13 -6.74 -7.62
CA PRO A 99 17.01 -7.92 -7.52
C PRO A 99 17.06 -8.55 -6.12
N PHE A 100 16.44 -7.98 -5.09
CA PHE A 100 16.57 -8.39 -3.68
C PHE A 100 15.84 -9.71 -3.39
N ASN A 101 14.75 -9.98 -4.12
CA ASN A 101 14.03 -11.26 -4.11
C ASN A 101 13.94 -11.80 -5.53
N GLN A 102 14.62 -12.92 -5.80
CA GLN A 102 14.66 -13.54 -7.15
C GLN A 102 13.28 -13.97 -7.66
N ASN A 103 12.38 -14.34 -6.75
CA ASN A 103 11.00 -14.74 -7.06
C ASN A 103 10.01 -13.57 -7.05
N GLY A 104 10.49 -12.36 -6.71
CA GLY A 104 9.67 -11.16 -6.65
C GLY A 104 9.36 -10.57 -8.03
N PRO A 105 8.42 -9.62 -8.08
CA PRO A 105 8.16 -8.84 -9.29
C PRO A 105 9.37 -7.98 -9.68
N VAL A 106 9.30 -7.39 -10.86
CA VAL A 106 10.30 -6.42 -11.33
C VAL A 106 10.31 -5.18 -10.44
N PHE A 107 11.47 -4.52 -10.35
CA PHE A 107 11.70 -3.39 -9.47
C PHE A 107 10.85 -2.17 -9.89
N ASN A 108 10.15 -1.57 -8.93
CA ASN A 108 9.35 -0.37 -9.18
C ASN A 108 9.41 0.58 -7.97
N ILE A 109 10.19 1.67 -8.09
CA ILE A 109 10.32 2.71 -7.07
C ILE A 109 8.99 3.45 -6.83
N ALA A 110 8.08 3.50 -7.81
CA ALA A 110 6.77 4.14 -7.62
C ALA A 110 6.04 3.61 -6.37
N LYS A 111 6.26 2.33 -6.01
CA LYS A 111 5.70 1.73 -4.79
C LYS A 111 6.16 2.42 -3.50
N LEU A 112 7.36 3.02 -3.48
CA LEU A 112 7.88 3.80 -2.36
C LEU A 112 7.20 5.17 -2.24
N LEU A 113 6.87 5.80 -3.38
CA LEU A 113 6.21 7.10 -3.41
C LEU A 113 4.77 7.06 -2.87
N ALA A 114 4.10 5.91 -2.98
CA ALA A 114 2.81 5.71 -2.32
C ALA A 114 3.01 5.62 -0.80
N GLY A 115 2.47 6.57 -0.06
CA GLY A 115 2.64 6.70 1.39
C GLY A 115 3.88 7.52 1.80
N SER A 116 4.51 8.24 0.87
CA SER A 116 5.64 9.13 1.18
C SER A 116 5.22 10.53 1.67
N GLU A 117 3.91 10.83 1.67
CA GLU A 117 3.33 12.10 2.14
C GLU A 117 3.94 13.35 1.46
N GLY A 118 4.40 13.20 0.20
CA GLY A 118 5.02 14.28 -0.57
C GLY A 118 6.46 14.61 -0.16
N THR A 119 7.11 13.83 0.70
CA THR A 119 8.45 14.10 1.24
C THR A 119 9.59 13.72 0.29
N LEU A 120 9.33 12.89 -0.72
CA LEU A 120 10.37 12.35 -1.61
C LEU A 120 10.43 13.04 -2.98
N ALA A 121 9.28 13.40 -3.56
CA ALA A 121 9.19 14.06 -4.85
C ALA A 121 7.83 14.74 -5.02
N PHE A 122 7.75 15.71 -5.92
CA PHE A 122 6.48 16.30 -6.31
C PHE A 122 5.86 15.48 -7.44
N THR A 123 4.70 14.86 -7.20
CA THR A 123 4.02 14.00 -8.17
C THR A 123 3.19 14.84 -9.15
N THR A 124 3.41 14.66 -10.44
CA THR A 124 2.69 15.36 -11.52
C THR A 124 1.62 14.46 -12.17
N THR A 125 1.94 13.19 -12.41
CA THR A 125 1.03 12.23 -13.06
C THR A 125 1.09 10.87 -12.37
N ILE A 126 -0.06 10.20 -12.28
CA ILE A 126 -0.17 8.87 -11.68
C ILE A 126 -0.93 7.95 -12.63
N THR A 127 -0.36 6.76 -12.89
CA THR A 127 -1.03 5.68 -13.62
C THR A 127 -1.38 4.55 -12.66
N LEU A 128 -2.67 4.20 -12.60
CA LEU A 128 -3.21 3.15 -11.73
C LEU A 128 -3.83 2.02 -12.54
N GLN A 129 -3.68 0.80 -12.04
CA GLN A 129 -4.50 -0.34 -12.44
C GLN A 129 -5.92 -0.14 -11.90
N LEU A 130 -6.91 -0.24 -12.77
CA LEU A 130 -8.32 -0.21 -12.37
C LEU A 130 -8.83 -1.63 -12.10
N ASP A 131 -9.77 -1.72 -11.18
CA ASP A 131 -10.54 -2.93 -10.93
C ASP A 131 -11.88 -2.88 -11.66
N PRO A 132 -12.50 -4.03 -11.95
CA PRO A 132 -13.90 -4.07 -12.39
C PRO A 132 -14.81 -3.38 -11.39
N LEU A 133 -15.89 -2.78 -11.89
CA LEU A 133 -16.91 -2.19 -11.02
C LEU A 133 -17.49 -3.27 -10.09
N PRO A 134 -17.86 -2.90 -8.85
CA PRO A 134 -18.55 -3.81 -7.96
C PRO A 134 -19.90 -4.24 -8.54
N PRO A 135 -20.47 -5.38 -8.11
CA PRO A 135 -21.80 -5.79 -8.49
C PRO A 135 -22.82 -4.69 -8.19
N LYS A 136 -23.79 -4.52 -9.07
CA LYS A 136 -24.88 -3.55 -8.85
C LYS A 136 -25.75 -3.94 -7.65
N GLU A 137 -25.95 -5.24 -7.47
CA GLU A 137 -26.72 -5.79 -6.36
C GLU A 137 -25.79 -6.18 -5.23
N GLN A 138 -26.08 -5.66 -4.05
CA GLN A 138 -25.28 -5.88 -2.85
C GLN A 138 -26.22 -6.24 -1.69
N VAL A 139 -25.71 -7.03 -0.76
CA VAL A 139 -26.40 -7.40 0.48
C VAL A 139 -25.56 -6.91 1.65
N LEU A 140 -26.19 -6.25 2.61
CA LEU A 140 -25.62 -5.91 3.91
C LEU A 140 -26.14 -6.89 4.95
N LEU A 141 -25.22 -7.56 5.64
CA LEU A 141 -25.55 -8.44 6.76
C LEU A 141 -25.10 -7.74 8.05
N ALA A 142 -26.05 -7.38 8.91
CA ALA A 142 -25.78 -6.88 10.25
C ALA A 142 -25.95 -8.04 11.26
N VAL A 143 -24.90 -8.35 12.00
CA VAL A 143 -24.87 -9.42 13.00
C VAL A 143 -24.61 -8.82 14.37
N HIS A 144 -25.42 -9.18 15.35
CA HIS A 144 -25.28 -8.71 16.73
C HIS A 144 -24.57 -9.76 17.59
N PHE A 145 -23.64 -9.28 18.42
CA PHE A 145 -22.87 -10.10 19.34
C PHE A 145 -22.98 -9.55 20.76
N GLU A 146 -22.89 -10.41 21.75
CA GLU A 146 -22.97 -10.01 23.17
C GLU A 146 -21.69 -9.31 23.66
N SER A 147 -20.56 -9.50 22.96
CA SER A 147 -19.29 -8.88 23.30
C SER A 147 -18.47 -8.53 22.07
N ILE A 148 -17.55 -7.57 22.24
CA ILE A 148 -16.56 -7.21 21.20
C ILE A 148 -15.68 -8.43 20.87
N GLN A 149 -15.32 -9.24 21.88
CA GLN A 149 -14.53 -10.44 21.67
C GLN A 149 -15.22 -11.41 20.70
N ASN A 150 -16.49 -11.72 20.93
CA ASN A 150 -17.26 -12.63 20.08
C ASN A 150 -17.38 -12.05 18.63
N ALA A 151 -17.55 -10.73 18.52
CA ALA A 151 -17.58 -10.07 17.22
C ALA A 151 -16.24 -10.19 16.48
N MET A 152 -15.12 -10.00 17.19
CA MET A 152 -13.78 -10.15 16.59
C MET A 152 -13.46 -11.60 16.21
N GLU A 153 -13.86 -12.58 17.00
CA GLU A 153 -13.70 -13.99 16.66
C GLU A 153 -14.49 -14.38 15.41
N ALA A 154 -15.67 -13.78 15.21
CA ALA A 154 -16.50 -14.00 14.02
C ALA A 154 -15.88 -13.41 12.73
N VAL A 155 -14.95 -12.45 12.82
CA VAL A 155 -14.27 -11.89 11.64
C VAL A 155 -13.50 -12.99 10.89
N VAL A 156 -12.86 -13.92 11.61
CA VAL A 156 -12.03 -14.97 11.00
C VAL A 156 -12.84 -15.82 10.00
N PRO A 157 -13.94 -16.48 10.39
CA PRO A 157 -14.75 -17.23 9.43
C PRO A 157 -15.41 -16.34 8.37
N CYS A 158 -15.77 -15.08 8.69
CA CYS A 158 -16.31 -14.16 7.71
C CYS A 158 -15.30 -13.86 6.58
N MET A 159 -14.02 -13.73 6.92
CA MET A 159 -12.96 -13.45 5.94
C MET A 159 -12.64 -14.63 5.00
N GLU A 160 -13.14 -15.83 5.26
CA GLU A 160 -13.09 -16.95 4.32
C GLU A 160 -14.04 -16.74 3.11
N HIS A 161 -14.96 -15.80 3.22
CA HIS A 161 -15.89 -15.42 2.15
C HIS A 161 -15.40 -14.21 1.36
N HIS A 162 -15.92 -14.04 0.13
CA HIS A 162 -15.58 -12.92 -0.75
C HIS A 162 -16.31 -11.63 -0.36
N LEU A 163 -15.99 -11.10 0.83
CA LEU A 163 -16.57 -9.85 1.31
C LEU A 163 -16.03 -8.64 0.57
N TYR A 164 -16.86 -7.59 0.47
CA TYR A 164 -16.43 -6.26 0.03
C TYR A 164 -16.03 -5.39 1.21
N THR A 165 -16.73 -5.55 2.35
CA THR A 165 -16.46 -4.82 3.60
C THR A 165 -16.67 -5.76 4.79
N CYS A 166 -15.97 -5.49 5.88
CA CYS A 166 -16.20 -6.10 7.17
C CYS A 166 -15.91 -5.04 8.24
N GLU A 167 -16.96 -4.49 8.85
CA GLU A 167 -16.85 -3.34 9.76
C GLU A 167 -17.41 -3.74 11.13
N LEU A 168 -16.73 -3.28 12.18
CA LEU A 168 -17.18 -3.41 13.56
C LEU A 168 -17.79 -2.09 14.01
N ILE A 169 -19.00 -2.15 14.57
CA ILE A 169 -19.67 -1.01 15.23
C ILE A 169 -19.88 -1.42 16.68
N ASP A 170 -19.28 -0.68 17.61
CA ASP A 170 -19.43 -0.93 19.03
C ASP A 170 -20.67 -0.23 19.62
N LYS A 171 -20.99 -0.58 20.87
CA LYS A 171 -22.13 0.00 21.58
C LYS A 171 -22.00 1.52 21.73
N THR A 172 -20.80 2.05 21.90
CA THR A 172 -20.56 3.49 22.05
C THR A 172 -21.05 4.27 20.85
N ILE A 173 -20.70 3.78 19.64
CA ILE A 173 -21.14 4.40 18.39
C ILE A 173 -22.66 4.29 18.22
N LEU A 174 -23.24 3.13 18.56
CA LEU A 174 -24.70 2.95 18.49
C LEU A 174 -25.43 3.91 19.46
N ASP A 175 -24.95 4.04 20.68
CA ASP A 175 -25.53 4.96 21.67
C ASP A 175 -25.42 6.43 21.20
N CYS A 176 -24.26 6.86 20.70
CA CYS A 176 -24.08 8.21 20.13
C CYS A 176 -25.01 8.46 18.94
N THR A 177 -25.29 7.45 18.12
CA THR A 177 -26.21 7.57 16.99
C THR A 177 -27.65 7.74 17.47
N LEU A 178 -28.08 7.02 18.52
CA LEU A 178 -29.41 7.13 19.10
C LEU A 178 -29.67 8.49 19.78
N GLU A 179 -28.62 9.12 20.31
CA GLU A 179 -28.71 10.46 20.91
C GLU A 179 -28.79 11.57 19.86
N ASN A 180 -28.42 11.31 18.61
CA ASN A 180 -28.45 12.29 17.53
C ASN A 180 -29.85 12.41 16.93
N PRO A 181 -30.54 13.60 17.03
CA PRO A 181 -31.90 13.78 16.50
C PRO A 181 -32.05 13.55 14.99
N LEU A 182 -30.94 13.66 14.23
CA LEU A 182 -30.95 13.46 12.78
C LEU A 182 -30.95 11.98 12.35
N HIS A 183 -30.70 11.06 13.29
CA HIS A 183 -30.59 9.63 13.03
C HIS A 183 -31.59 8.78 13.82
N ARG A 184 -32.60 9.42 14.42
CA ARG A 184 -33.71 8.74 15.09
C ARG A 184 -34.80 8.32 14.10
#